data_6110f6a868ade0e14d9d0ce02450dc7a
#
_entry.id   6110f6a868ade0e14d9d0ce02450dc7a
#
_cell.length_a   1.000
_cell.length_b   1.000
_cell.length_c   1.000
_cell.angle_alpha   90.00
_cell.angle_beta   90.00
_cell.angle_gamma   90.00
#
_symmetry.space_group_name_H-M   'P 1'
#
loop_
_entity.id
_entity.type
_entity.pdbx_description
1 polymer ?
#
loop_
_entity_poly.entity_id
_entity_poly.type
_entity_poly.pdbx_seq_one_letter_code
_entity_poly.pdbx_strand_id
1 'polypeptide(L)'
;MLAMVAILICVAATSLYLSQKRLDALADAAALAAADGFEVTVVDDTPVALLTDAAVHEQAELMVAEVGGGAVLVSAETPDGVSARVTVAGTWHPPVITLFVPDGVALEATATSRTALR
;
A
#
# COMPACT_ATOMS: atom_id res chain seq x y z
N MET A 1 -35.48 16.29 4.71
CA MET A 1 -34.23 16.89 4.18
C MET A 1 -33.02 16.57 5.04
N LEU A 2 -33.07 16.86 6.33
CA LEU A 2 -31.95 16.60 7.23
C LEU A 2 -31.54 15.11 7.28
N ALA A 3 -32.54 14.22 7.33
CA ALA A 3 -32.31 12.78 7.37
C ALA A 3 -31.58 12.29 6.11
N MET A 4 -31.95 12.82 4.93
CA MET A 4 -31.30 12.45 3.68
C MET A 4 -29.85 12.91 3.66
N VAL A 5 -29.58 14.12 4.14
CA VAL A 5 -28.21 14.64 4.21
C VAL A 5 -27.37 13.77 5.14
N ALA A 6 -27.91 13.37 6.29
CA ALA A 6 -27.21 12.50 7.23
C ALA A 6 -26.88 11.14 6.60
N ILE A 7 -27.82 10.57 5.85
CA ILE A 7 -27.60 9.29 5.16
C ILE A 7 -26.50 9.43 4.11
N LEU A 8 -26.50 10.50 3.33
CA LEU A 8 -25.47 10.74 2.32
C LEU A 8 -24.10 10.90 2.94
N ILE A 9 -24.00 11.59 4.06
CA ILE A 9 -22.74 11.75 4.79
C ILE A 9 -22.25 10.39 5.29
N CYS A 10 -23.14 9.57 5.84
CA CYS A 10 -22.78 8.25 6.31
C CYS A 10 -22.29 7.35 5.17
N VAL A 11 -22.96 7.39 4.02
CA VAL A 11 -22.55 6.60 2.84
C VAL A 11 -21.17 7.05 2.37
N ALA A 12 -20.95 8.36 2.29
CA ALA A 12 -19.67 8.90 1.85
C ALA A 12 -18.55 8.52 2.82
N ALA A 13 -18.80 8.64 4.14
CA ALA A 13 -17.81 8.29 5.15
C ALA A 13 -17.48 6.79 5.11
N THR A 14 -18.47 5.93 4.94
CA THR A 14 -18.27 4.49 4.84
C THR A 14 -17.47 4.14 3.58
N SER A 15 -17.80 4.78 2.46
CA SER A 15 -17.08 4.57 1.21
C SER A 15 -15.61 4.97 1.33
N LEU A 16 -15.35 6.11 1.96
CA LEU A 16 -13.98 6.57 2.21
C LEU A 16 -13.23 5.58 3.12
N TYR A 17 -13.88 5.14 4.18
CA TYR A 17 -13.28 4.18 5.11
C TYR A 17 -12.89 2.88 4.39
N LEU A 18 -13.80 2.34 3.56
CA LEU A 18 -13.53 1.12 2.81
C LEU A 18 -12.39 1.32 1.81
N SER A 19 -12.35 2.47 1.13
CA SER A 19 -11.27 2.77 0.18
C SER A 19 -9.93 2.84 0.88
N GLN A 20 -9.88 3.50 2.04
CA GLN A 20 -8.65 3.59 2.82
C GLN A 20 -8.22 2.21 3.32
N LYS A 21 -9.18 1.38 3.77
CA LYS A 21 -8.86 0.02 4.23
C LYS A 21 -8.33 -0.86 3.11
N ARG A 22 -8.87 -0.73 1.91
CA ARG A 22 -8.36 -1.47 0.75
C ARG A 22 -6.94 -1.04 0.42
N LEU A 23 -6.68 0.25 0.49
CA LEU A 23 -5.35 0.79 0.22
C LEU A 23 -4.35 0.33 1.30
N ASP A 24 -4.76 0.35 2.57
CA ASP A 24 -3.94 -0.17 3.68
C ASP A 24 -3.62 -1.64 3.46
N ALA A 25 -4.61 -2.44 3.06
CA ALA A 25 -4.42 -3.85 2.78
C ALA A 25 -3.47 -4.08 1.62
N LEU A 26 -3.55 -3.23 0.58
CA LEU A 26 -2.64 -3.30 -0.55
C LEU A 26 -1.22 -2.97 -0.12
N ALA A 27 -1.04 -1.93 0.69
CA ALA A 27 0.27 -1.56 1.20
C ALA A 27 0.87 -2.69 2.04
N ASP A 28 0.05 -3.32 2.90
CA ASP A 28 0.49 -4.46 3.71
C ASP A 28 0.91 -5.64 2.82
N ALA A 29 0.09 -5.97 1.82
CA ALA A 29 0.38 -7.06 0.90
C ALA A 29 1.65 -6.79 0.10
N ALA A 30 1.81 -5.56 -0.39
CA ALA A 30 3.00 -5.19 -1.16
C ALA A 30 4.25 -5.19 -0.29
N ALA A 31 4.15 -4.72 0.96
CA ALA A 31 5.27 -4.75 1.89
C ALA A 31 5.67 -6.17 2.25
N LEU A 32 4.68 -7.05 2.46
CA LEU A 32 4.94 -8.45 2.73
C LEU A 32 5.61 -9.15 1.55
N ALA A 33 5.11 -8.93 0.34
CA ALA A 33 5.71 -9.48 -0.88
C ALA A 33 7.14 -8.96 -1.07
N ALA A 34 7.34 -7.68 -0.79
CA ALA A 34 8.67 -7.06 -0.92
C ALA A 34 9.65 -7.64 0.10
N ALA A 35 9.17 -7.88 1.33
CA ALA A 35 10.01 -8.47 2.37
C ALA A 35 10.41 -9.90 2.05
N ASP A 36 9.58 -10.62 1.28
CA ASP A 36 9.90 -11.98 0.85
C ASP A 36 10.87 -12.01 -0.33
N GLY A 37 11.17 -10.85 -0.92
CA GLY A 37 12.10 -10.74 -2.04
C GLY A 37 13.57 -10.63 -1.64
N PHE A 38 13.92 -11.04 -0.43
CA PHE A 38 15.28 -10.94 0.08
C PHE A 38 16.24 -11.87 -0.68
N GLU A 39 17.52 -11.47 -0.70
CA GLU A 39 18.58 -12.30 -1.23
C GLU A 39 19.38 -12.89 -0.08
N VAL A 40 19.75 -14.16 -0.20
CA VAL A 40 20.59 -14.82 0.79
C VAL A 40 22.06 -14.70 0.34
N THR A 41 22.86 -14.09 1.19
CA THR A 41 24.29 -13.91 0.96
C THR A 41 25.04 -14.61 2.10
N VAL A 42 26.17 -15.22 1.77
CA VAL A 42 27.01 -15.86 2.79
C VAL A 42 28.10 -14.88 3.19
N VAL A 43 28.12 -14.52 4.47
CA VAL A 43 29.14 -13.65 5.06
C VAL A 43 29.78 -14.42 6.21
N ASP A 44 31.09 -14.65 6.11
CA ASP A 44 31.84 -15.40 7.14
C ASP A 44 31.22 -16.76 7.43
N ASP A 45 30.82 -17.50 6.39
CA ASP A 45 30.15 -18.80 6.47
C ASP A 45 28.79 -18.79 7.12
N THR A 46 28.22 -17.58 7.31
CA THR A 46 26.89 -17.42 7.88
C THR A 46 25.93 -16.89 6.80
N PRO A 47 24.82 -17.60 6.53
CA PRO A 47 23.83 -17.07 5.58
C PRO A 47 23.11 -15.86 6.17
N VAL A 48 23.05 -14.79 5.38
CA VAL A 48 22.40 -13.54 5.78
C VAL A 48 21.37 -13.18 4.71
N ALA A 49 20.16 -12.92 5.15
CA ALA A 49 19.10 -12.45 4.26
C ALA A 49 19.13 -10.92 4.24
N LEU A 50 19.31 -10.36 3.05
CA LEU A 50 19.36 -8.91 2.87
C LEU A 50 18.36 -8.48 1.81
N LEU A 51 17.72 -7.36 2.09
CA LEU A 51 16.84 -6.68 1.13
C LEU A 51 17.62 -5.53 0.50
N THR A 52 17.33 -5.27 -0.77
CA THR A 52 17.85 -4.10 -1.47
C THR A 52 16.67 -3.26 -1.90
N ASP A 53 16.87 -1.95 -2.04
CA ASP A 53 15.81 -1.05 -2.49
C ASP A 53 15.26 -1.47 -3.85
N ALA A 54 16.14 -1.92 -4.75
CA ALA A 54 15.73 -2.38 -6.08
C ALA A 54 14.83 -3.61 -6.00
N ALA A 55 15.18 -4.60 -5.18
CA ALA A 55 14.38 -5.82 -5.02
C ALA A 55 13.04 -5.53 -4.36
N VAL A 56 13.04 -4.68 -3.33
CA VAL A 56 11.80 -4.27 -2.65
C VAL A 56 10.88 -3.56 -3.63
N HIS A 57 11.42 -2.63 -4.41
CA HIS A 57 10.65 -1.88 -5.39
C HIS A 57 10.05 -2.81 -6.45
N GLU A 58 10.84 -3.73 -6.97
CA GLU A 58 10.38 -4.67 -8.01
C GLU A 58 9.24 -5.55 -7.50
N GLN A 59 9.37 -6.13 -6.32
CA GLN A 59 8.33 -6.99 -5.76
C GLN A 59 7.06 -6.21 -5.42
N ALA A 60 7.22 -5.02 -4.87
CA ALA A 60 6.08 -4.16 -4.55
C ALA A 60 5.35 -3.73 -5.82
N GLU A 61 6.09 -3.38 -6.87
CA GLU A 61 5.51 -2.98 -8.14
C GLU A 61 4.70 -4.11 -8.77
N LEU A 62 5.22 -5.34 -8.73
CA LEU A 62 4.51 -6.51 -9.24
C LEU A 62 3.20 -6.74 -8.49
N MET A 63 3.23 -6.63 -7.17
CA MET A 63 2.04 -6.83 -6.34
C MET A 63 0.99 -5.76 -6.62
N VAL A 64 1.41 -4.50 -6.71
CA VAL A 64 0.50 -3.40 -7.00
C VAL A 64 -0.12 -3.55 -8.38
N ALA A 65 0.67 -4.00 -9.36
CA ALA A 65 0.17 -4.24 -10.72
C ALA A 65 -0.87 -5.36 -10.76
N GLU A 66 -0.69 -6.41 -9.96
CA GLU A 66 -1.61 -7.55 -9.96
C GLU A 66 -2.90 -7.28 -9.19
N VAL A 67 -2.83 -6.66 -8.03
CA VAL A 67 -3.99 -6.54 -7.14
C VAL A 67 -4.39 -5.11 -6.83
N GLY A 68 -3.67 -4.14 -7.37
CA GLY A 68 -3.83 -2.75 -7.00
C GLY A 68 -5.12 -2.08 -7.46
N GLY A 69 -5.75 -2.57 -8.52
CA GLY A 69 -7.03 -2.04 -8.98
C GLY A 69 -7.03 -0.54 -9.28
N GLY A 70 -5.95 -0.01 -9.83
CA GLY A 70 -5.84 1.42 -10.14
C GLY A 70 -4.97 2.21 -9.18
N ALA A 71 -4.56 1.59 -8.07
CA ALA A 71 -3.60 2.22 -7.17
C ALA A 71 -2.21 2.22 -7.80
N VAL A 72 -1.37 3.15 -7.38
CA VAL A 72 0.00 3.28 -7.89
C VAL A 72 1.00 3.17 -6.74
N LEU A 73 2.17 2.67 -7.07
CA LEU A 73 3.28 2.60 -6.11
C LEU A 73 3.95 3.97 -6.05
N VAL A 74 3.99 4.54 -4.84
CA VAL A 74 4.65 5.82 -4.61
C VAL A 74 6.12 5.60 -4.29
N SER A 75 6.41 4.67 -3.38
CA SER A 75 7.78 4.35 -3.00
C SER A 75 7.85 2.95 -2.41
N ALA A 76 9.02 2.36 -2.53
CA ALA A 76 9.30 1.07 -1.92
C ALA A 76 10.79 1.05 -1.62
N GLU A 77 11.13 0.76 -0.37
CA GLU A 77 12.51 0.83 0.09
C GLU A 77 12.75 -0.11 1.26
N THR A 78 14.01 -0.35 1.55
CA THR A 78 14.39 -1.08 2.75
C THR A 78 15.26 -0.16 3.60
N PRO A 79 14.70 0.40 4.70
CA PRO A 79 15.46 1.34 5.53
C PRO A 79 16.60 0.69 6.31
N ASP A 80 16.53 -0.62 6.55
CA ASP A 80 17.51 -1.31 7.40
C ASP A 80 18.04 -2.62 6.79
N GLY A 81 17.67 -2.95 5.57
CA GLY A 81 18.10 -4.19 4.92
C GLY A 81 17.32 -5.43 5.34
N VAL A 82 16.43 -5.33 6.32
CA VAL A 82 15.61 -6.46 6.79
C VAL A 82 14.13 -6.16 6.77
N SER A 83 13.75 -4.91 6.61
CA SER A 83 12.35 -4.48 6.52
C SER A 83 12.07 -3.90 5.15
N ALA A 84 10.85 -4.07 4.66
CA ALA A 84 10.38 -3.43 3.44
C ALA A 84 9.30 -2.42 3.80
N ARG A 85 9.49 -1.19 3.36
CA ARG A 85 8.50 -0.13 3.54
C ARG A 85 7.93 0.25 2.19
N VAL A 86 6.63 0.15 2.05
CA VAL A 86 5.93 0.41 0.80
C VAL A 86 4.86 1.46 1.02
N THR A 87 4.82 2.46 0.15
CA THR A 87 3.78 3.47 0.13
C THR A 87 3.03 3.37 -1.20
N VAL A 88 1.73 3.26 -1.12
CA VAL A 88 0.86 3.21 -2.29
C VAL A 88 -0.14 4.34 -2.22
N ALA A 89 -0.60 4.80 -3.37
CA ALA A 89 -1.57 5.88 -3.48
C ALA A 89 -2.72 5.46 -4.36
N GLY A 90 -3.90 5.96 -4.05
CA GLY A 90 -5.09 5.75 -4.85
C GLY A 90 -5.95 6.99 -4.79
N THR A 91 -7.05 6.96 -5.53
CA THR A 91 -7.98 8.07 -5.56
C THR A 91 -9.36 7.57 -5.14
N TRP A 92 -9.97 8.26 -4.19
CA TRP A 92 -11.33 7.98 -3.77
C TRP A 92 -12.27 8.99 -4.42
N HIS A 93 -13.31 8.48 -5.07
CA HIS A 93 -14.33 9.32 -5.66
C HIS A 93 -15.59 9.24 -4.80
N PRO A 94 -16.01 10.37 -4.18
CA PRO A 94 -17.23 10.37 -3.38
C PRO A 94 -18.43 9.92 -4.22
N PRO A 95 -19.21 8.95 -3.74
CA PRO A 95 -20.27 8.38 -4.57
C PRO A 95 -21.41 9.33 -4.92
N VAL A 96 -21.63 10.37 -4.12
CA VAL A 96 -22.77 11.27 -4.33
C VAL A 96 -22.37 12.74 -4.47
N ILE A 97 -21.10 13.07 -4.30
CA ILE A 97 -20.65 14.46 -4.37
C ILE A 97 -19.53 14.64 -5.41
N THR A 98 -19.51 13.79 -6.42
CA THR A 98 -18.52 13.88 -7.51
C THR A 98 -18.63 15.17 -8.28
N LEU A 99 -19.80 15.82 -8.26
CA LEU A 99 -19.97 17.12 -8.90
C LEU A 99 -19.13 18.21 -8.22
N PHE A 100 -18.84 18.03 -6.93
CA PHE A 100 -18.07 18.99 -6.14
C PHE A 100 -16.59 18.61 -6.05
N VAL A 101 -16.27 17.31 -6.19
CA VAL A 101 -14.90 16.81 -6.15
C VAL A 101 -14.70 15.87 -7.34
N PRO A 102 -14.68 16.43 -8.57
CA PRO A 102 -14.62 15.59 -9.77
C PRO A 102 -13.32 14.80 -9.91
N ASP A 103 -12.22 15.32 -9.39
CA ASP A 103 -10.92 14.66 -9.45
C ASP A 103 -10.71 13.64 -8.33
N GLY A 104 -11.69 13.53 -7.41
CA GLY A 104 -11.60 12.63 -6.28
C GLY A 104 -10.68 13.14 -5.18
N VAL A 105 -10.47 12.31 -4.20
CA VAL A 105 -9.60 12.61 -3.06
C VAL A 105 -8.42 11.66 -3.09
N ALA A 106 -7.21 12.21 -3.06
CA ALA A 106 -6.00 11.40 -3.04
C ALA A 106 -5.84 10.72 -1.69
N LEU A 107 -5.61 9.41 -1.71
CA LEU A 107 -5.39 8.61 -0.52
C LEU A 107 -4.00 7.98 -0.60
N GLU A 108 -3.40 7.77 0.55
CA GLU A 108 -2.08 7.16 0.63
C GLU A 108 -2.04 6.19 1.79
N ALA A 109 -1.30 5.10 1.65
CA ALA A 109 -1.10 4.12 2.71
C ALA A 109 0.34 3.65 2.70
N THR A 110 0.92 3.54 3.88
CA THR A 110 2.29 3.06 4.06
C THR A 110 2.27 1.86 5.00
N ALA A 111 2.98 0.82 4.62
CA ALA A 111 3.13 -0.36 5.45
C ALA A 111 4.59 -0.78 5.49
N THR A 112 4.99 -1.39 6.58
CA THR A 112 6.34 -1.91 6.76
C THR A 112 6.24 -3.36 7.20
N SER A 113 6.99 -4.23 6.53
CA SER A 113 7.06 -5.65 6.85
C SER A 113 8.50 -6.06 6.98
N ARG A 114 8.77 -7.01 7.86
CA ARG A 114 10.12 -7.55 8.03
C ARG A 114 10.25 -8.88 7.33
N THR A 115 11.46 -9.15 6.84
CA THR A 115 11.75 -10.45 6.28
C THR A 115 11.64 -11.53 7.37
N ALA A 116 11.18 -12.73 6.99
CA ALA A 116 11.04 -13.85 7.92
C ALA A 116 12.39 -14.39 8.39
N LEU A 117 13.42 -14.20 7.58
CA LEU A 117 14.78 -14.59 7.93
C LEU A 117 15.52 -13.42 8.59
N ARG A 118 15.98 -13.63 9.79
CA ARG A 118 16.72 -12.59 10.53
C ARG A 118 18.03 -13.13 11.03
#